data_61909f65eaa148371b4fb93c8961e015
#
_entry.id   61909f65eaa148371b4fb93c8961e015
#
_cell.length_a   1.000
_cell.length_b   1.000
_cell.length_c   1.000
_cell.angle_alpha   90.00
_cell.angle_beta   90.00
_cell.angle_gamma   90.00
#
_symmetry.space_group_name_H-M   'P 1'
#
loop_
_entity.id
_entity.type
_entity.pdbx_description
1 polymer ?
#
loop_
_entity_poly.entity_id
_entity_poly.type
_entity_poly.pdbx_seq_one_letter_code
_entity_poly.pdbx_strand_id
1 'polypeptide(L)'
;MRARIALAAVTLLALAPAAAEAKPNIVVLMTDDQTVTSMYAMPKTRELLGDRGATFTRSFASYALCCPSRATLYTGQYAHNHGVLSNGPPAGGYTRMDRSNWLPVWLQAAGYRTMHVGKFLNGYGRLSLPTEVPQGFSDWHGTIDPSTYSFYGYTVNENGTLRTYGAAGEPEFYSTDFFARRANELIAAAAPSRQPFFMSVAFVAPHTGLPAEPDDPRGHATPAVAPRHANAFSSVALPLAPSWNEADVSDKPVAIQRRPPISAARAAAIQEGYQQRLESLLAVDDAVESILGALRAAGELDDTLILFTSDNGFFHGEHRVPTGKLLAYEPSIRLPLYMRGPGVPAGAVRRQLVTNADLAPTILDAADARPGRPQDGRSLFDLLEDPGAQWGRELLIEGGTDQGLTFTGLRNYRWKYIEHTSGEVELYDLERDPDELVSLHADPALAELRGNMATRLAALRACVARGCRARPLLRLDAARRQCRFVAAVRGADARQVERVDFLIRRRPRLGVAPQIASFRRSAADATAPFRKPVRLGGVLPGRRFLLRAKVRLGDGRSVTIDERRRACDA
;
A
#
# COMPACT_ATOMS: atom_id res chain seq x y z
N MET A 1 29.22 -62.76 -50.10
CA MET A 1 28.57 -61.43 -49.88
C MET A 1 27.73 -61.52 -48.62
N ARG A 2 28.17 -60.91 -47.51
CA ARG A 2 27.43 -60.87 -46.25
C ARG A 2 26.98 -59.41 -46.03
N ALA A 3 25.65 -59.17 -46.14
CA ALA A 3 25.06 -57.86 -45.87
C ALA A 3 24.99 -57.65 -44.38
N ARG A 4 25.56 -56.54 -43.90
CA ARG A 4 25.45 -56.00 -42.50
C ARG A 4 24.24 -55.08 -42.47
N ILE A 5 23.21 -55.47 -41.73
CA ILE A 5 22.09 -54.55 -41.38
C ILE A 5 22.49 -53.78 -40.16
N ALA A 6 22.63 -52.44 -40.31
CA ALA A 6 22.85 -51.53 -39.21
C ALA A 6 21.49 -51.09 -38.62
N LEU A 7 21.22 -51.46 -37.39
CA LEU A 7 20.04 -51.04 -36.64
C LEU A 7 20.32 -49.65 -36.05
N ALA A 8 19.66 -48.62 -36.57
CA ALA A 8 19.69 -47.28 -35.97
C ALA A 8 18.69 -47.18 -34.80
N ALA A 9 19.21 -47.09 -33.60
CA ALA A 9 18.40 -46.82 -32.41
C ALA A 9 18.02 -45.33 -32.38
N VAL A 10 16.75 -45.01 -32.62
CA VAL A 10 16.18 -43.66 -32.43
C VAL A 10 15.84 -43.51 -30.96
N THR A 11 16.66 -42.75 -30.25
CA THR A 11 16.39 -42.36 -28.86
C THR A 11 15.35 -41.24 -28.87
N LEU A 12 14.10 -41.53 -28.55
CA LEU A 12 13.09 -40.51 -28.25
C LEU A 12 13.45 -39.86 -26.91
N LEU A 13 14.00 -38.64 -26.95
CA LEU A 13 14.01 -37.74 -25.76
C LEU A 13 12.56 -37.32 -25.50
N ALA A 14 11.93 -37.91 -24.48
CA ALA A 14 10.70 -37.40 -23.92
C ALA A 14 11.00 -36.03 -23.29
N LEU A 15 10.59 -34.95 -23.96
CA LEU A 15 10.48 -33.61 -23.31
C LEU A 15 9.43 -33.76 -22.20
N ALA A 16 9.89 -33.90 -20.96
CA ALA A 16 9.00 -33.72 -19.82
C ALA A 16 8.41 -32.31 -19.91
N PRO A 17 7.08 -32.13 -19.81
CA PRO A 17 6.51 -30.80 -19.73
C PRO A 17 7.18 -30.06 -18.56
N ALA A 18 7.68 -28.85 -18.79
CA ALA A 18 8.16 -27.98 -17.72
C ALA A 18 7.03 -27.92 -16.67
N ALA A 19 7.32 -28.38 -15.45
CA ALA A 19 6.37 -28.30 -14.37
C ALA A 19 5.97 -26.81 -14.27
N ALA A 20 4.68 -26.51 -14.41
CA ALA A 20 4.18 -25.17 -14.18
C ALA A 20 4.64 -24.77 -12.77
N GLU A 21 5.31 -23.65 -12.64
CA GLU A 21 5.79 -23.16 -11.36
C GLU A 21 4.58 -23.05 -10.42
N ALA A 22 4.67 -23.68 -9.24
CA ALA A 22 3.55 -23.72 -8.31
C ALA A 22 3.21 -22.28 -7.87
N LYS A 23 1.93 -21.94 -7.89
CA LYS A 23 1.48 -20.62 -7.42
C LYS A 23 1.80 -20.47 -5.93
N PRO A 24 2.35 -19.32 -5.48
CA PRO A 24 2.69 -19.13 -4.08
C PRO A 24 1.44 -19.03 -3.21
N ASN A 25 1.54 -19.42 -1.94
CA ASN A 25 0.57 -19.01 -0.95
C ASN A 25 0.68 -17.51 -0.71
N ILE A 26 -0.38 -16.88 -0.22
CA ILE A 26 -0.42 -15.44 0.03
C ILE A 26 -1.02 -15.18 1.41
N VAL A 27 -0.28 -14.46 2.26
CA VAL A 27 -0.73 -14.08 3.59
C VAL A 27 -0.68 -12.56 3.72
N VAL A 28 -1.80 -11.95 4.08
CA VAL A 28 -1.90 -10.52 4.40
C VAL A 28 -2.12 -10.38 5.90
N LEU A 29 -1.17 -9.76 6.60
CA LEU A 29 -1.23 -9.43 8.01
C LEU A 29 -1.53 -7.94 8.13
N MET A 30 -2.66 -7.58 8.74
CA MET A 30 -3.12 -6.20 8.82
C MET A 30 -3.41 -5.80 10.25
N THR A 31 -2.87 -4.67 10.68
CA THR A 31 -3.22 -3.98 11.92
C THR A 31 -4.29 -2.92 11.67
N ASP A 32 -4.86 -2.37 12.74
CA ASP A 32 -5.89 -1.34 12.72
C ASP A 32 -5.37 -0.06 13.39
N ASP A 33 -5.34 1.05 12.66
CA ASP A 33 -4.86 2.35 13.17
C ASP A 33 -3.35 2.41 13.49
N GLN A 34 -2.51 1.61 12.90
CA GLN A 34 -1.08 1.60 13.22
C GLN A 34 -0.30 2.68 12.46
N THR A 35 0.46 3.49 13.19
CA THR A 35 1.40 4.47 12.61
C THR A 35 2.70 3.80 12.15
N VAL A 36 3.37 4.39 11.16
CA VAL A 36 4.71 3.93 10.74
C VAL A 36 5.73 4.05 11.88
N THR A 37 5.61 5.09 12.68
CA THR A 37 6.52 5.36 13.79
C THR A 37 6.46 4.30 14.88
N SER A 38 5.31 3.64 15.09
CA SER A 38 5.16 2.58 16.09
C SER A 38 5.83 1.24 15.71
N MET A 39 6.35 1.12 14.47
CA MET A 39 7.05 -0.12 14.05
C MET A 39 8.31 -0.45 14.86
N TYR A 40 8.86 0.50 15.64
CA TYR A 40 9.98 0.19 16.53
C TYR A 40 9.60 -0.77 17.66
N ALA A 41 8.32 -0.81 18.04
CA ALA A 41 7.78 -1.76 19.03
C ALA A 41 7.61 -3.19 18.46
N MET A 42 7.88 -3.38 17.16
CA MET A 42 7.71 -4.67 16.47
C MET A 42 9.05 -5.17 15.87
N PRO A 43 10.07 -5.48 16.71
CA PRO A 43 11.39 -5.86 16.22
C PRO A 43 11.40 -7.16 15.43
N LYS A 44 10.60 -8.17 15.84
CA LYS A 44 10.47 -9.46 15.14
C LYS A 44 9.89 -9.29 13.74
N THR A 45 8.81 -8.52 13.61
CA THR A 45 8.19 -8.21 12.31
C THR A 45 9.17 -7.49 11.39
N ARG A 46 9.95 -6.53 11.92
CA ARG A 46 10.96 -5.81 11.13
C ARG A 46 12.06 -6.74 10.64
N GLU A 47 12.60 -7.61 11.51
CA GLU A 47 13.59 -8.61 11.12
C GLU A 47 13.01 -9.61 10.11
N LEU A 48 11.90 -10.25 10.46
CA LEU A 48 11.34 -11.37 9.70
C LEU A 48 10.78 -10.96 8.34
N LEU A 49 10.23 -9.76 8.21
CA LEU A 49 9.61 -9.27 6.98
C LEU A 49 10.41 -8.15 6.31
N GLY A 50 11.05 -7.26 7.06
CA GLY A 50 11.86 -6.17 6.54
C GLY A 50 13.24 -6.63 6.09
N ASP A 51 14.03 -7.20 7.00
CA ASP A 51 15.41 -7.60 6.71
C ASP A 51 15.48 -8.86 5.83
N ARG A 52 14.50 -9.76 5.98
CA ARG A 52 14.35 -10.95 5.13
C ARG A 52 13.52 -10.72 3.87
N GLY A 53 13.06 -9.50 3.63
CA GLY A 53 12.21 -9.11 2.50
C GLY A 53 12.41 -7.66 2.10
N ALA A 54 11.33 -6.95 1.80
CA ALA A 54 11.34 -5.58 1.32
C ALA A 54 10.52 -4.64 2.22
N THR A 55 11.08 -3.46 2.49
CA THR A 55 10.42 -2.35 3.19
C THR A 55 10.06 -1.24 2.22
N PHE A 56 8.78 -0.84 2.17
CA PHE A 56 8.30 0.31 1.41
C PHE A 56 8.14 1.51 2.35
N THR A 57 9.08 2.44 2.31
CA THR A 57 9.15 3.54 3.29
C THR A 57 8.16 4.68 3.04
N ARG A 58 7.48 4.67 1.89
CA ARG A 58 6.50 5.67 1.47
C ARG A 58 5.21 5.02 0.97
N SER A 59 4.56 4.28 1.88
CA SER A 59 3.25 3.66 1.67
C SER A 59 2.15 4.49 2.31
N PHE A 60 1.00 4.58 1.64
CA PHE A 60 -0.10 5.48 2.04
C PHE A 60 -1.46 4.82 1.89
N ALA A 61 -2.37 5.13 2.82
CA ALA A 61 -3.79 4.91 2.64
C ALA A 61 -4.34 5.97 1.67
N SER A 62 -5.08 5.53 0.67
CA SER A 62 -5.83 6.45 -0.20
C SER A 62 -7.06 7.03 0.50
N TYR A 63 -7.51 6.38 1.56
CA TYR A 63 -8.59 6.81 2.44
C TYR A 63 -8.26 6.37 3.87
N ALA A 64 -7.98 7.31 4.76
CA ALA A 64 -7.56 7.02 6.13
C ALA A 64 -8.72 6.68 7.06
N LEU A 65 -9.48 5.62 6.75
CA LEU A 65 -10.58 5.09 7.54
C LEU A 65 -10.73 3.60 7.28
N CYS A 66 -11.00 2.81 8.32
CA CYS A 66 -11.00 1.35 8.30
C CYS A 66 -11.76 0.75 7.11
N CYS A 67 -13.07 0.96 7.01
CA CYS A 67 -13.89 0.29 5.99
C CYS A 67 -13.53 0.71 4.56
N PRO A 68 -13.40 2.00 4.20
CA PRO A 68 -12.94 2.42 2.87
C PRO A 68 -11.55 1.89 2.51
N SER A 69 -10.59 1.95 3.45
CA SER A 69 -9.23 1.46 3.22
C SER A 69 -9.20 -0.06 2.96
N ARG A 70 -9.94 -0.83 3.75
CA ARG A 70 -10.07 -2.29 3.57
C ARG A 70 -10.79 -2.63 2.26
N ALA A 71 -11.83 -1.88 1.88
CA ALA A 71 -12.49 -2.00 0.58
C ALA A 71 -11.51 -1.71 -0.58
N THR A 72 -10.64 -0.70 -0.43
CA THR A 72 -9.56 -0.40 -1.39
C THR A 72 -8.61 -1.59 -1.54
N LEU A 73 -8.18 -2.24 -0.44
CA LEU A 73 -7.35 -3.44 -0.50
C LEU A 73 -8.06 -4.59 -1.24
N TYR A 74 -9.33 -4.84 -0.94
CA TYR A 74 -10.06 -5.96 -1.56
C TYR A 74 -10.50 -5.71 -3.01
N THR A 75 -10.41 -4.47 -3.51
CA THR A 75 -10.83 -4.14 -4.88
C THR A 75 -9.70 -3.65 -5.78
N GLY A 76 -8.61 -3.13 -5.21
CA GLY A 76 -7.56 -2.43 -5.96
C GLY A 76 -8.03 -1.10 -6.55
N GLN A 77 -9.14 -0.54 -6.03
CA GLN A 77 -9.76 0.70 -6.50
C GLN A 77 -9.71 1.79 -5.43
N TYR A 78 -9.71 3.04 -5.84
CA TYR A 78 -9.95 4.18 -4.96
C TYR A 78 -11.42 4.22 -4.48
N ALA A 79 -11.67 4.95 -3.39
CA ALA A 79 -12.97 4.93 -2.74
C ALA A 79 -14.11 5.45 -3.65
N HIS A 80 -13.88 6.43 -4.49
CA HIS A 80 -14.88 6.91 -5.47
C HIS A 80 -15.27 5.85 -6.52
N ASN A 81 -14.40 4.86 -6.80
CA ASN A 81 -14.68 3.78 -7.75
C ASN A 81 -15.34 2.56 -7.10
N HIS A 82 -14.98 2.19 -5.87
CA HIS A 82 -15.65 1.06 -5.17
C HIS A 82 -16.88 1.52 -4.36
N GLY A 83 -17.06 2.81 -4.13
CA GLY A 83 -18.28 3.39 -3.55
C GLY A 83 -18.43 3.23 -2.03
N VAL A 84 -17.44 2.72 -1.30
CA VAL A 84 -17.42 2.63 0.17
C VAL A 84 -16.68 3.84 0.72
N LEU A 85 -17.40 4.85 1.23
CA LEU A 85 -16.87 6.16 1.58
C LEU A 85 -16.87 6.42 3.11
N SER A 86 -17.36 5.47 3.92
CA SER A 86 -17.39 5.59 5.38
C SER A 86 -17.45 4.22 6.04
N ASN A 87 -17.42 4.20 7.39
CA ASN A 87 -17.59 2.98 8.17
C ASN A 87 -19.05 2.53 8.30
N GLY A 88 -20.01 3.37 7.96
CA GLY A 88 -21.43 3.09 8.10
C GLY A 88 -22.29 3.63 6.96
N PRO A 89 -23.58 3.24 6.92
CA PRO A 89 -24.53 3.77 5.95
C PRO A 89 -24.81 5.27 6.19
N PRO A 90 -25.29 6.03 5.15
CA PRO A 90 -25.56 5.54 3.81
C PRO A 90 -24.34 5.43 2.90
N ALA A 91 -23.20 6.11 3.23
CA ALA A 91 -22.07 6.24 2.33
C ALA A 91 -21.07 5.06 2.41
N GLY A 92 -21.21 4.13 3.36
CA GLY A 92 -20.22 3.07 3.52
C GLY A 92 -20.70 1.87 4.34
N GLY A 93 -19.73 1.19 4.96
CA GLY A 93 -19.95 -0.05 5.71
C GLY A 93 -19.97 -1.29 4.82
N TYR A 94 -20.04 -2.45 5.50
CA TYR A 94 -20.04 -3.77 4.86
C TYR A 94 -21.10 -3.94 3.77
N THR A 95 -22.31 -3.45 4.01
CA THR A 95 -23.44 -3.60 3.08
C THR A 95 -23.28 -2.77 1.80
N ARG A 96 -22.43 -1.75 1.80
CA ARG A 96 -22.12 -0.94 0.63
C ARG A 96 -21.15 -1.62 -0.34
N MET A 97 -20.36 -2.59 0.17
CA MET A 97 -19.37 -3.30 -0.63
C MET A 97 -20.02 -4.32 -1.57
N ASP A 98 -19.67 -4.26 -2.87
CA ASP A 98 -20.00 -5.32 -3.83
C ASP A 98 -19.09 -6.53 -3.60
N ARG A 99 -19.61 -7.53 -2.92
CA ARG A 99 -18.90 -8.76 -2.53
C ARG A 99 -18.96 -9.86 -3.61
N SER A 100 -19.69 -9.64 -4.69
CA SER A 100 -19.73 -10.59 -5.81
C SER A 100 -18.53 -10.45 -6.74
N ASN A 101 -17.82 -9.32 -6.69
CA ASN A 101 -16.76 -8.97 -7.62
C ASN A 101 -15.58 -8.25 -6.92
N TRP A 102 -14.79 -9.01 -6.17
CA TRP A 102 -13.68 -8.54 -5.34
C TRP A 102 -12.58 -9.60 -5.21
N LEU A 103 -11.47 -9.28 -4.57
CA LEU A 103 -10.25 -10.09 -4.51
C LEU A 103 -10.47 -11.57 -4.10
N PRO A 104 -11.22 -11.92 -3.02
CA PRO A 104 -11.42 -13.32 -2.64
C PRO A 104 -12.11 -14.15 -3.74
N VAL A 105 -13.11 -13.57 -4.41
CA VAL A 105 -13.82 -14.23 -5.53
C VAL A 105 -12.86 -14.49 -6.69
N TRP A 106 -12.02 -13.51 -7.04
CA TRP A 106 -11.06 -13.66 -8.14
C TRP A 106 -9.99 -14.70 -7.82
N LEU A 107 -9.55 -14.76 -6.56
CA LEU A 107 -8.57 -15.76 -6.11
C LEU A 107 -9.16 -17.17 -6.07
N GLN A 108 -10.42 -17.35 -5.64
CA GLN A 108 -11.10 -18.64 -5.76
C GLN A 108 -11.20 -19.09 -7.22
N ALA A 109 -11.56 -18.18 -8.13
CA ALA A 109 -11.60 -18.48 -9.56
C ALA A 109 -10.22 -18.86 -10.13
N ALA A 110 -9.13 -18.40 -9.51
CA ALA A 110 -7.75 -18.75 -9.84
C ALA A 110 -7.26 -20.04 -9.14
N GLY A 111 -8.14 -20.74 -8.38
CA GLY A 111 -7.85 -22.03 -7.72
C GLY A 111 -7.35 -21.93 -6.28
N TYR A 112 -7.38 -20.74 -5.66
CA TYR A 112 -6.96 -20.56 -4.26
C TYR A 112 -8.03 -21.01 -3.26
N ARG A 113 -7.59 -21.63 -2.17
CA ARG A 113 -8.37 -21.69 -0.92
C ARG A 113 -8.27 -20.35 -0.23
N THR A 114 -9.38 -19.69 0.08
CA THR A 114 -9.41 -18.32 0.59
C THR A 114 -9.88 -18.29 2.04
N MET A 115 -9.12 -17.65 2.91
CA MET A 115 -9.30 -17.69 4.36
C MET A 115 -9.27 -16.28 4.95
N HIS A 116 -10.06 -16.05 6.00
CA HIS A 116 -10.05 -14.81 6.76
C HIS A 116 -10.14 -15.07 8.27
N VAL A 117 -9.35 -14.31 9.04
CA VAL A 117 -9.37 -14.33 10.51
C VAL A 117 -9.36 -12.89 11.03
N GLY A 118 -10.24 -12.58 11.97
CA GLY A 118 -10.26 -11.32 12.73
C GLY A 118 -11.19 -10.25 12.19
N LYS A 119 -10.77 -8.97 12.33
CA LYS A 119 -11.59 -7.81 11.97
C LYS A 119 -11.83 -7.73 10.46
N PHE A 120 -13.08 -7.46 10.09
CA PHE A 120 -13.47 -7.30 8.68
C PHE A 120 -13.89 -5.87 8.34
N LEU A 121 -14.86 -5.70 7.44
CA LEU A 121 -15.46 -4.41 7.10
C LEU A 121 -16.45 -4.00 8.18
N ASN A 122 -16.44 -2.74 8.58
CA ASN A 122 -17.35 -2.21 9.59
C ASN A 122 -18.81 -2.49 9.27
N GLY A 123 -19.56 -2.89 10.27
CA GLY A 123 -20.98 -3.26 10.13
C GLY A 123 -21.22 -4.73 9.80
N TYR A 124 -20.17 -5.53 9.56
CA TYR A 124 -20.32 -6.97 9.37
C TYR A 124 -20.94 -7.63 10.62
N GLY A 125 -21.95 -8.47 10.41
CA GLY A 125 -22.73 -9.13 11.44
C GLY A 125 -23.75 -8.25 12.16
N ARG A 126 -23.61 -6.92 12.11
CA ARG A 126 -24.60 -5.96 12.67
C ARG A 126 -25.56 -5.42 11.61
N LEU A 127 -25.04 -5.15 10.40
CA LEU A 127 -25.81 -4.64 9.27
C LEU A 127 -26.09 -5.72 8.21
N SER A 128 -25.73 -6.96 8.50
CA SER A 128 -25.97 -8.18 7.73
C SER A 128 -26.35 -9.33 8.66
N LEU A 129 -26.64 -10.50 8.09
CA LEU A 129 -26.80 -11.71 8.90
C LEU A 129 -25.48 -12.02 9.62
N PRO A 130 -25.48 -12.18 10.95
CA PRO A 130 -24.23 -12.43 11.69
C PRO A 130 -23.55 -13.76 11.33
N THR A 131 -24.32 -14.71 10.77
CA THR A 131 -23.85 -16.01 10.31
C THR A 131 -23.45 -16.02 8.82
N GLU A 132 -23.56 -14.87 8.12
CA GLU A 132 -23.16 -14.78 6.72
C GLU A 132 -21.66 -15.05 6.57
N VAL A 133 -21.31 -15.96 5.64
CA VAL A 133 -19.94 -16.12 5.14
C VAL A 133 -19.83 -15.29 3.87
N PRO A 134 -18.99 -14.24 3.83
CA PRO A 134 -18.89 -13.39 2.64
C PRO A 134 -18.43 -14.19 1.43
N GLN A 135 -19.05 -13.92 0.27
CA GLN A 135 -18.75 -14.62 -0.97
C GLN A 135 -17.25 -14.55 -1.30
N GLY A 136 -16.68 -15.68 -1.71
CA GLY A 136 -15.29 -15.79 -2.08
C GLY A 136 -14.37 -16.23 -0.94
N PHE A 137 -14.89 -16.53 0.26
CA PHE A 137 -14.12 -17.16 1.33
C PHE A 137 -14.49 -18.64 1.50
N SER A 138 -13.46 -19.49 1.58
CA SER A 138 -13.57 -20.93 1.85
C SER A 138 -13.60 -21.22 3.34
N ASP A 139 -12.82 -20.47 4.12
CA ASP A 139 -12.76 -20.56 5.59
C ASP A 139 -12.94 -19.15 6.17
N TRP A 140 -13.89 -19.00 7.05
CA TRP A 140 -14.29 -17.73 7.59
C TRP A 140 -14.27 -17.73 9.12
N HIS A 141 -13.47 -16.85 9.71
CA HIS A 141 -13.35 -16.63 11.15
C HIS A 141 -13.35 -15.12 11.44
N GLY A 142 -14.34 -14.42 10.89
CA GLY A 142 -14.48 -12.97 11.03
C GLY A 142 -15.19 -12.58 12.33
N THR A 143 -14.69 -11.56 13.02
CA THR A 143 -15.38 -10.97 14.17
C THR A 143 -16.60 -10.18 13.72
N ILE A 144 -17.66 -10.17 14.53
CA ILE A 144 -18.90 -9.45 14.24
C ILE A 144 -19.02 -8.18 15.08
N ASP A 145 -19.51 -7.09 14.44
CA ASP A 145 -19.78 -5.83 15.12
C ASP A 145 -21.02 -5.92 16.04
N PRO A 146 -21.00 -5.23 17.20
CA PRO A 146 -19.97 -4.30 17.69
C PRO A 146 -18.82 -4.97 18.46
N SER A 147 -18.86 -6.28 18.72
CA SER A 147 -17.88 -6.98 19.56
C SER A 147 -16.49 -7.07 18.92
N THR A 148 -16.34 -6.73 17.64
CA THR A 148 -15.06 -6.67 16.93
C THR A 148 -13.99 -5.87 17.68
N TYR A 149 -14.39 -4.81 18.39
CA TYR A 149 -13.47 -3.93 19.12
C TYR A 149 -13.27 -4.35 20.59
N SER A 150 -13.67 -5.57 20.95
CA SER A 150 -13.37 -6.16 22.25
C SER A 150 -12.14 -7.04 22.13
N PHE A 151 -11.14 -6.83 23.00
CA PHE A 151 -9.97 -7.72 23.07
C PHE A 151 -10.28 -9.01 23.84
N TYR A 152 -11.36 -8.97 24.63
CA TYR A 152 -11.98 -10.09 25.30
C TYR A 152 -13.51 -9.98 25.17
N GLY A 153 -14.22 -11.08 25.19
CA GLY A 153 -15.69 -11.09 25.05
C GLY A 153 -16.17 -10.79 23.61
N TYR A 154 -15.35 -11.05 22.61
CA TYR A 154 -15.71 -10.87 21.20
C TYR A 154 -16.39 -12.11 20.62
N THR A 155 -17.25 -11.88 19.64
CA THR A 155 -17.93 -12.95 18.90
C THR A 155 -17.33 -13.12 17.52
N VAL A 156 -17.03 -14.37 17.15
CA VAL A 156 -16.53 -14.79 15.84
C VAL A 156 -17.59 -15.58 15.12
N ASN A 157 -17.80 -15.29 13.86
CA ASN A 157 -18.50 -16.20 12.96
C ASN A 157 -17.49 -17.22 12.39
N GLU A 158 -17.60 -18.48 12.83
CA GLU A 158 -16.79 -19.59 12.35
C GLU A 158 -17.59 -20.40 11.32
N ASN A 159 -17.42 -20.07 10.04
CA ASN A 159 -18.10 -20.74 8.92
C ASN A 159 -19.62 -20.86 9.11
N GLY A 160 -20.29 -19.80 9.61
CA GLY A 160 -21.73 -19.76 9.86
C GLY A 160 -22.14 -20.10 11.29
N THR A 161 -21.20 -20.46 12.17
CA THR A 161 -21.46 -20.71 13.59
C THR A 161 -20.89 -19.59 14.43
N LEU A 162 -21.72 -18.96 15.27
CA LEU A 162 -21.27 -17.90 16.17
C LEU A 162 -20.71 -18.47 17.47
N ARG A 163 -19.52 -18.00 17.85
CA ARG A 163 -18.88 -18.35 19.13
C ARG A 163 -18.31 -17.10 19.78
N THR A 164 -18.54 -16.95 21.10
CA THR A 164 -17.97 -15.87 21.90
C THR A 164 -16.77 -16.39 22.69
N TYR A 165 -15.69 -15.63 22.69
CA TYR A 165 -14.42 -16.00 23.33
C TYR A 165 -13.99 -14.95 24.33
N GLY A 166 -13.38 -15.39 25.44
CA GLY A 166 -12.82 -14.51 26.45
C GLY A 166 -13.86 -13.73 27.26
N ALA A 167 -15.11 -14.28 27.43
CA ALA A 167 -16.19 -13.58 28.12
C ALA A 167 -15.89 -13.31 29.59
N ALA A 168 -15.07 -14.16 30.25
CA ALA A 168 -14.61 -13.98 31.63
C ALA A 168 -13.20 -13.34 31.73
N GLY A 169 -12.65 -12.85 30.60
CA GLY A 169 -11.32 -12.22 30.56
C GLY A 169 -10.15 -13.22 30.59
N GLU A 170 -10.39 -14.47 30.13
CA GLU A 170 -9.37 -15.52 30.11
C GLU A 170 -8.19 -15.11 29.20
N PRO A 171 -6.95 -15.06 29.73
CA PRO A 171 -5.79 -14.53 29.00
C PRO A 171 -5.50 -15.23 27.66
N GLU A 172 -5.78 -16.54 27.55
CA GLU A 172 -5.61 -17.33 26.34
C GLU A 172 -6.55 -16.91 25.19
N PHE A 173 -7.60 -16.13 25.48
CA PHE A 173 -8.53 -15.60 24.51
C PHE A 173 -8.32 -14.11 24.22
N TYR A 174 -7.17 -13.54 24.58
CA TYR A 174 -6.79 -12.23 24.05
C TYR A 174 -6.87 -12.26 22.51
N SER A 175 -7.61 -11.34 21.92
CA SER A 175 -8.03 -11.45 20.50
C SER A 175 -6.88 -11.63 19.53
N THR A 176 -5.76 -10.92 19.74
CA THR A 176 -4.56 -11.05 18.89
C THR A 176 -3.99 -12.47 18.93
N ASP A 177 -3.89 -13.06 20.10
CA ASP A 177 -3.37 -14.42 20.29
C ASP A 177 -4.32 -15.48 19.72
N PHE A 178 -5.61 -15.27 19.89
CA PHE A 178 -6.63 -16.14 19.29
C PHE A 178 -6.55 -16.10 17.77
N PHE A 179 -6.39 -14.92 17.15
CA PHE A 179 -6.29 -14.80 15.69
C PHE A 179 -5.03 -15.48 15.17
N ALA A 180 -3.89 -15.33 15.86
CA ALA A 180 -2.65 -16.03 15.50
C ALA A 180 -2.82 -17.55 15.58
N ARG A 181 -3.37 -18.06 16.68
CA ARG A 181 -3.65 -19.49 16.87
C ARG A 181 -4.58 -20.03 15.79
N ARG A 182 -5.67 -19.32 15.47
CA ARG A 182 -6.60 -19.71 14.41
C ARG A 182 -5.93 -19.72 13.04
N ALA A 183 -5.10 -18.73 12.73
CA ALA A 183 -4.32 -18.70 11.50
C ALA A 183 -3.37 -19.91 11.39
N ASN A 184 -2.69 -20.25 12.50
CA ASN A 184 -1.78 -21.41 12.54
C ASN A 184 -2.52 -22.74 12.30
N GLU A 185 -3.70 -22.91 12.88
CA GLU A 185 -4.58 -24.07 12.67
C GLU A 185 -5.00 -24.19 11.21
N LEU A 186 -5.37 -23.08 10.56
CA LEU A 186 -5.76 -23.04 9.16
C LEU A 186 -4.57 -23.32 8.22
N ILE A 187 -3.37 -22.83 8.52
CA ILE A 187 -2.14 -23.13 7.79
C ILE A 187 -1.86 -24.64 7.86
N ALA A 188 -1.87 -25.22 9.05
CA ALA A 188 -1.64 -26.65 9.24
C ALA A 188 -2.67 -27.52 8.51
N ALA A 189 -3.93 -27.07 8.46
CA ALA A 189 -5.01 -27.76 7.74
C ALA A 189 -4.94 -27.59 6.21
N ALA A 190 -4.32 -26.51 5.70
CA ALA A 190 -4.20 -26.25 4.27
C ALA A 190 -2.99 -26.93 3.63
N ALA A 191 -1.84 -26.98 4.32
CA ALA A 191 -0.57 -27.47 3.80
C ALA A 191 -0.61 -28.85 3.13
N PRO A 192 -1.33 -29.89 3.68
CA PRO A 192 -1.36 -31.20 3.04
C PRO A 192 -2.04 -31.24 1.67
N SER A 193 -2.90 -30.26 1.34
CA SER A 193 -3.69 -30.26 0.10
C SER A 193 -2.90 -29.86 -1.14
N ARG A 194 -1.73 -29.23 -0.98
CA ARG A 194 -0.96 -28.58 -2.06
C ARG A 194 -1.75 -27.56 -2.89
N GLN A 195 -2.97 -27.22 -2.48
CA GLN A 195 -3.74 -26.13 -3.06
C GLN A 195 -3.21 -24.82 -2.54
N PRO A 196 -2.85 -23.84 -3.39
CA PRO A 196 -2.40 -22.54 -2.91
C PRO A 196 -3.52 -21.88 -2.11
N PHE A 197 -3.15 -21.16 -1.04
CA PHE A 197 -4.11 -20.45 -0.23
C PHE A 197 -3.83 -18.95 -0.17
N PHE A 198 -4.90 -18.19 -0.01
CA PHE A 198 -4.88 -16.79 0.38
C PHE A 198 -5.45 -16.68 1.79
N MET A 199 -4.71 -16.05 2.70
CA MET A 199 -5.16 -15.80 4.07
C MET A 199 -5.04 -14.32 4.41
N SER A 200 -6.13 -13.74 4.92
CA SER A 200 -6.13 -12.41 5.52
C SER A 200 -6.28 -12.55 7.03
N VAL A 201 -5.26 -12.11 7.80
CA VAL A 201 -5.31 -12.04 9.25
C VAL A 201 -5.34 -10.57 9.63
N ALA A 202 -6.44 -10.11 10.20
CA ALA A 202 -6.67 -8.70 10.50
C ALA A 202 -6.86 -8.50 12.01
N PHE A 203 -5.80 -7.99 12.64
CA PHE A 203 -5.79 -7.70 14.07
C PHE A 203 -6.59 -6.43 14.37
N VAL A 204 -7.16 -6.36 15.59
CA VAL A 204 -7.76 -5.13 16.11
C VAL A 204 -6.69 -4.18 16.66
N ALA A 205 -5.64 -4.73 17.30
CA ALA A 205 -4.53 -3.94 17.80
C ALA A 205 -3.82 -3.13 16.67
N PRO A 206 -3.41 -1.90 16.94
CA PRO A 206 -3.52 -1.13 18.17
C PRO A 206 -4.76 -0.21 18.26
N HIS A 207 -5.87 -0.51 17.56
CA HIS A 207 -7.13 0.24 17.68
C HIS A 207 -7.63 0.21 19.11
N THR A 208 -8.28 1.26 19.56
CA THR A 208 -8.92 1.33 20.88
C THR A 208 -10.02 0.26 21.03
N GLY A 209 -10.19 -0.31 22.22
CA GLY A 209 -11.16 -1.37 22.42
C GLY A 209 -11.45 -1.70 23.88
N LEU A 210 -12.26 -2.72 24.11
CA LEU A 210 -12.69 -3.16 25.43
C LEU A 210 -11.97 -4.45 25.86
N PRO A 211 -11.84 -4.71 27.18
CA PRO A 211 -12.23 -3.84 28.30
C PRO A 211 -11.27 -2.66 28.46
N ALA A 212 -11.73 -1.59 29.09
CA ALA A 212 -10.85 -0.56 29.61
C ALA A 212 -10.04 -1.12 30.79
N GLU A 213 -8.80 -0.67 30.92
CA GLU A 213 -7.95 -1.04 32.06
C GLU A 213 -8.25 -0.13 33.27
N PRO A 214 -7.97 -0.58 34.51
CA PRO A 214 -8.35 0.17 35.71
C PRO A 214 -7.72 1.57 35.81
N ASP A 215 -6.55 1.78 35.21
CA ASP A 215 -5.77 3.01 35.19
C ASP A 215 -5.97 3.84 33.92
N ASP A 216 -6.84 3.40 33.01
CA ASP A 216 -7.16 4.14 31.79
C ASP A 216 -7.66 5.56 32.09
N PRO A 217 -7.17 6.57 31.34
CA PRO A 217 -7.61 7.93 31.49
C PRO A 217 -9.09 8.10 31.16
N ARG A 218 -9.84 8.72 32.03
CA ARG A 218 -11.28 8.97 31.82
C ARG A 218 -11.52 9.76 30.52
N GLY A 219 -12.41 9.25 29.68
CA GLY A 219 -12.78 9.90 28.42
C GLY A 219 -11.69 9.83 27.32
N HIS A 220 -10.74 8.92 27.48
CA HIS A 220 -9.74 8.60 26.46
C HIS A 220 -9.75 7.08 26.24
N ALA A 221 -10.13 6.66 25.05
CA ALA A 221 -10.17 5.24 24.73
C ALA A 221 -8.77 4.73 24.37
N THR A 222 -8.41 3.57 24.89
CA THR A 222 -7.14 2.87 24.72
C THR A 222 -7.38 1.46 24.17
N PRO A 223 -6.40 0.75 23.63
CA PRO A 223 -6.50 -0.69 23.41
C PRO A 223 -6.28 -1.42 24.74
N ALA A 224 -6.97 -2.53 24.98
CA ALA A 224 -6.56 -3.43 26.05
C ALA A 224 -5.26 -4.16 25.68
N VAL A 225 -4.39 -4.37 26.65
CA VAL A 225 -3.06 -4.96 26.47
C VAL A 225 -3.06 -6.43 26.92
N ALA A 226 -2.31 -7.29 26.22
CA ALA A 226 -2.10 -8.65 26.69
C ALA A 226 -1.33 -8.63 28.04
N PRO A 227 -1.75 -9.37 29.09
CA PRO A 227 -1.16 -9.28 30.44
C PRO A 227 0.37 -9.43 30.47
N ARG A 228 0.95 -10.22 29.57
CA ARG A 228 2.39 -10.42 29.46
C ARG A 228 3.15 -9.18 28.95
N HIS A 229 2.45 -8.23 28.37
CA HIS A 229 3.04 -7.01 27.80
C HIS A 229 2.63 -5.73 28.54
N ALA A 230 1.80 -5.86 29.59
CA ALA A 230 1.35 -4.73 30.39
C ALA A 230 2.53 -3.93 30.94
N ASN A 231 2.47 -2.61 30.80
CA ASN A 231 3.49 -1.66 31.27
C ASN A 231 4.90 -1.80 30.62
N ALA A 232 5.03 -2.56 29.53
CA ALA A 232 6.32 -2.74 28.86
C ALA A 232 6.88 -1.41 28.30
N PHE A 233 6.01 -0.46 28.00
CA PHE A 233 6.35 0.87 27.50
C PHE A 233 5.98 2.02 28.43
N SER A 234 5.70 1.77 29.70
CA SER A 234 5.30 2.79 30.69
C SER A 234 6.28 3.95 30.88
N SER A 235 7.57 3.75 30.57
CA SER A 235 8.61 4.79 30.59
C SER A 235 8.85 5.49 29.24
N VAL A 236 8.16 5.07 28.17
CA VAL A 236 8.37 5.64 26.83
C VAL A 236 7.56 6.93 26.69
N ALA A 237 8.24 8.02 26.39
CA ALA A 237 7.60 9.30 26.12
C ALA A 237 6.95 9.33 24.74
N LEU A 238 5.81 10.03 24.65
CA LEU A 238 5.19 10.36 23.37
C LEU A 238 6.18 11.16 22.51
N PRO A 239 6.45 10.75 21.25
CA PRO A 239 7.29 11.55 20.37
C PRO A 239 6.56 12.85 20.01
N LEU A 240 7.15 13.98 20.43
CA LEU A 240 6.60 15.30 20.16
C LEU A 240 7.15 15.80 18.82
N ALA A 241 6.45 15.47 17.73
CA ALA A 241 6.73 16.06 16.41
C ALA A 241 6.51 17.59 16.45
N PRO A 242 7.13 18.38 15.56
CA PRO A 242 6.88 19.83 15.47
C PRO A 242 5.39 20.19 15.34
N SER A 243 4.58 19.35 14.71
CA SER A 243 3.12 19.51 14.58
C SER A 243 2.33 19.11 15.84
N TRP A 244 2.99 18.53 16.85
CA TRP A 244 2.30 18.15 18.08
C TRP A 244 1.78 19.39 18.83
N ASN A 245 0.48 19.43 19.12
CA ASN A 245 -0.19 20.55 19.75
C ASN A 245 0.22 21.90 19.14
N GLU A 246 0.24 21.96 17.82
CA GLU A 246 0.72 23.07 16.99
C GLU A 246 0.25 24.42 17.51
N ALA A 247 1.21 25.33 17.74
CA ALA A 247 0.92 26.61 18.40
C ALA A 247 0.09 27.56 17.51
N ASP A 248 0.39 27.59 16.21
CA ASP A 248 -0.35 28.39 15.23
C ASP A 248 -1.01 27.47 14.20
N VAL A 249 -2.32 27.45 14.17
CA VAL A 249 -3.15 26.71 13.20
C VAL A 249 -4.02 27.65 12.36
N SER A 250 -3.67 28.94 12.29
CA SER A 250 -4.46 29.97 11.61
C SER A 250 -4.52 29.79 10.10
N ASP A 251 -3.55 29.08 9.52
CA ASP A 251 -3.43 28.72 8.11
C ASP A 251 -4.13 27.39 7.73
N LYS A 252 -4.66 26.67 8.73
CA LYS A 252 -5.37 25.40 8.56
C LYS A 252 -6.86 25.62 8.27
N PRO A 253 -7.59 24.58 7.84
CA PRO A 253 -9.05 24.64 7.73
C PRO A 253 -9.72 24.97 9.07
N VAL A 254 -10.88 25.65 9.01
CA VAL A 254 -11.65 26.08 10.18
C VAL A 254 -11.90 24.96 11.18
N ALA A 255 -12.09 23.73 10.69
CA ALA A 255 -12.26 22.55 11.54
C ALA A 255 -11.03 22.26 12.44
N ILE A 256 -9.83 22.64 12.02
CA ILE A 256 -8.60 22.55 12.82
C ILE A 256 -8.42 23.80 13.67
N GLN A 257 -8.63 25.00 13.09
CA GLN A 257 -8.51 26.27 13.83
C GLN A 257 -9.36 26.31 15.10
N ARG A 258 -10.57 25.73 15.05
CA ARG A 258 -11.50 25.65 16.21
C ARG A 258 -11.07 24.69 17.30
N ARG A 259 -10.03 23.87 17.08
CA ARG A 259 -9.53 22.97 18.11
C ARG A 259 -8.74 23.74 19.15
N PRO A 260 -9.09 23.63 20.45
CA PRO A 260 -8.29 24.26 21.49
C PRO A 260 -6.90 23.60 21.57
N PRO A 261 -5.90 24.31 22.08
CA PRO A 261 -4.64 23.69 22.46
C PRO A 261 -4.86 22.50 23.40
N ILE A 262 -4.04 21.46 23.24
CA ILE A 262 -4.11 20.25 24.07
C ILE A 262 -3.65 20.62 25.49
N SER A 263 -4.52 20.43 26.47
CA SER A 263 -4.21 20.68 27.90
C SER A 263 -3.25 19.60 28.44
N ALA A 264 -2.56 19.91 29.54
CA ALA A 264 -1.65 18.96 30.20
C ALA A 264 -2.35 17.64 30.59
N ALA A 265 -3.59 17.69 31.08
CA ALA A 265 -4.36 16.50 31.40
C ALA A 265 -4.69 15.67 30.15
N ARG A 266 -5.01 16.32 29.03
CA ARG A 266 -5.24 15.64 27.76
C ARG A 266 -3.95 15.07 27.16
N ALA A 267 -2.82 15.78 27.32
CA ALA A 267 -1.50 15.31 26.91
C ALA A 267 -1.11 14.03 27.68
N ALA A 268 -1.34 13.97 28.99
CA ALA A 268 -1.11 12.79 29.80
C ALA A 268 -1.98 11.61 29.34
N ALA A 269 -3.25 11.85 29.00
CA ALA A 269 -4.13 10.82 28.48
C ALA A 269 -3.69 10.29 27.10
N ILE A 270 -3.18 11.17 26.21
CA ILE A 270 -2.61 10.78 24.92
C ILE A 270 -1.34 9.95 25.12
N GLN A 271 -0.49 10.34 26.09
CA GLN A 271 0.73 9.64 26.45
C GLN A 271 0.41 8.19 26.88
N GLU A 272 -0.57 8.01 27.76
CA GLU A 272 -1.02 6.68 28.21
C GLU A 272 -1.55 5.84 27.04
N GLY A 273 -2.46 6.41 26.24
CA GLY A 273 -2.98 5.71 25.07
C GLY A 273 -1.90 5.35 24.05
N TYR A 274 -0.83 6.17 23.91
CA TYR A 274 0.31 5.85 23.06
C TYR A 274 1.10 4.64 23.58
N GLN A 275 1.37 4.60 24.89
CA GLN A 275 2.09 3.50 25.53
C GLN A 275 1.33 2.17 25.40
N GLN A 276 0.05 2.14 25.71
CA GLN A 276 -0.79 0.95 25.55
C GLN A 276 -0.91 0.50 24.08
N ARG A 277 -0.93 1.43 23.13
CA ARG A 277 -0.88 1.08 21.70
C ARG A 277 0.40 0.37 21.33
N LEU A 278 1.56 0.78 21.84
CA LEU A 278 2.84 0.10 21.66
C LEU A 278 2.84 -1.29 22.32
N GLU A 279 2.29 -1.40 23.51
CA GLU A 279 2.17 -2.64 24.27
C GLU A 279 1.26 -3.66 23.56
N SER A 280 0.14 -3.20 23.01
CA SER A 280 -0.75 -4.05 22.22
C SER A 280 -0.09 -4.55 20.93
N LEU A 281 0.84 -3.78 20.36
CA LEU A 281 1.61 -4.19 19.18
C LEU A 281 2.66 -5.26 19.49
N LEU A 282 3.14 -5.41 20.73
CA LEU A 282 4.00 -6.53 21.11
C LEU A 282 3.31 -7.87 20.89
N ALA A 283 2.02 -7.95 21.20
CA ALA A 283 1.25 -9.16 20.93
C ALA A 283 1.08 -9.43 19.43
N VAL A 284 0.99 -8.38 18.60
CA VAL A 284 0.99 -8.54 17.13
C VAL A 284 2.36 -9.00 16.64
N ASP A 285 3.44 -8.49 17.22
CA ASP A 285 4.81 -8.91 16.88
C ASP A 285 5.03 -10.40 17.19
N ASP A 286 4.54 -10.88 18.36
CA ASP A 286 4.51 -12.31 18.72
C ASP A 286 3.64 -13.11 17.72
N ALA A 287 2.48 -12.58 17.34
CA ALA A 287 1.57 -13.22 16.40
C ALA A 287 2.20 -13.40 15.01
N VAL A 288 2.90 -12.38 14.51
CA VAL A 288 3.63 -12.45 13.23
C VAL A 288 4.70 -13.54 13.28
N GLU A 289 5.52 -13.58 14.34
CA GLU A 289 6.53 -14.63 14.53
C GLU A 289 5.89 -16.02 14.55
N SER A 290 4.79 -16.19 15.29
CA SER A 290 4.04 -17.45 15.40
C SER A 290 3.50 -17.93 14.06
N ILE A 291 2.88 -17.04 13.27
CA ILE A 291 2.33 -17.37 11.95
C ILE A 291 3.45 -17.77 10.97
N LEU A 292 4.58 -17.05 10.96
CA LEU A 292 5.72 -17.42 10.14
C LEU A 292 6.34 -18.75 10.63
N GLY A 293 6.31 -19.00 11.93
CA GLY A 293 6.69 -20.29 12.53
C GLY A 293 5.82 -21.45 12.04
N ALA A 294 4.52 -21.26 11.97
CA ALA A 294 3.57 -22.24 11.44
C ALA A 294 3.80 -22.50 9.94
N LEU A 295 4.02 -21.47 9.13
CA LEU A 295 4.38 -21.63 7.72
C LEU A 295 5.69 -22.39 7.55
N ARG A 296 6.70 -22.14 8.39
CA ARG A 296 7.97 -22.87 8.37
C ARG A 296 7.79 -24.33 8.76
N ALA A 297 7.01 -24.61 9.81
CA ALA A 297 6.73 -25.97 10.25
C ALA A 297 5.95 -26.78 9.20
N ALA A 298 5.09 -26.10 8.42
CA ALA A 298 4.36 -26.67 7.30
C ALA A 298 5.23 -26.85 6.03
N GLY A 299 6.45 -26.32 5.99
CA GLY A 299 7.32 -26.30 4.80
C GLY A 299 6.92 -25.28 3.74
N GLU A 300 6.03 -24.33 4.06
CA GLU A 300 5.40 -23.40 3.12
C GLU A 300 5.97 -21.95 3.19
N LEU A 301 6.90 -21.66 4.11
CA LEU A 301 7.35 -20.29 4.35
C LEU A 301 8.01 -19.64 3.13
N ASP A 302 8.85 -20.40 2.42
CA ASP A 302 9.60 -19.87 1.27
C ASP A 302 8.72 -19.80 -0.01
N ASP A 303 7.62 -20.53 -0.03
CA ASP A 303 6.60 -20.53 -1.09
C ASP A 303 5.41 -19.62 -0.76
N THR A 304 5.52 -18.78 0.26
CA THR A 304 4.45 -17.86 0.68
C THR A 304 4.87 -16.40 0.49
N LEU A 305 4.05 -15.64 -0.26
CA LEU A 305 4.11 -14.18 -0.30
C LEU A 305 3.41 -13.62 0.94
N ILE A 306 4.16 -12.91 1.79
CA ILE A 306 3.65 -12.32 3.02
C ILE A 306 3.68 -10.80 2.90
N LEU A 307 2.55 -10.15 3.17
CA LEU A 307 2.40 -8.70 3.24
C LEU A 307 2.01 -8.30 4.66
N PHE A 308 2.69 -7.31 5.23
CA PHE A 308 2.30 -6.68 6.50
C PHE A 308 2.01 -5.20 6.27
N THR A 309 0.85 -4.73 6.73
CA THR A 309 0.43 -3.32 6.62
C THR A 309 -0.58 -2.94 7.70
N SER A 310 -1.00 -1.67 7.74
CA SER A 310 -2.16 -1.18 8.49
C SER A 310 -3.24 -0.68 7.53
N ASP A 311 -4.47 -0.58 8.00
CA ASP A 311 -5.55 0.01 7.20
C ASP A 311 -5.48 1.54 7.13
N ASN A 312 -5.05 2.22 8.19
CA ASN A 312 -4.75 3.65 8.24
C ASN A 312 -3.75 3.95 9.35
N GLY A 313 -3.26 5.20 9.39
CA GLY A 313 -2.47 5.73 10.49
C GLY A 313 -3.33 6.29 11.62
N PHE A 314 -2.74 7.09 12.51
CA PHE A 314 -3.43 7.63 13.69
C PHE A 314 -2.76 8.91 14.19
N PHE A 315 -3.52 9.84 14.75
CA PHE A 315 -3.03 11.05 15.42
C PHE A 315 -2.81 10.80 16.91
N HIS A 316 -1.73 11.40 17.43
CA HIS A 316 -1.43 11.44 18.86
C HIS A 316 -1.22 12.86 19.35
N GLY A 317 -1.94 13.85 18.80
CA GLY A 317 -1.84 15.25 19.18
C GLY A 317 -1.33 16.19 18.09
N GLU A 318 -0.90 15.68 16.94
CA GLU A 318 -0.48 16.48 15.80
C GLU A 318 -1.63 17.38 15.34
N HIS A 319 -1.35 18.61 14.97
CA HIS A 319 -2.32 19.64 14.53
C HIS A 319 -3.49 19.82 15.50
N ARG A 320 -3.23 19.69 16.81
CA ARG A 320 -4.28 19.72 17.86
C ARG A 320 -5.36 18.66 17.70
N VAL A 321 -5.06 17.56 16.99
CA VAL A 321 -5.95 16.39 16.88
C VAL A 321 -5.54 15.38 17.96
N PRO A 322 -6.26 15.30 19.10
CA PRO A 322 -5.79 14.52 20.24
C PRO A 322 -5.68 13.03 19.92
N THR A 323 -6.62 12.51 19.13
CA THR A 323 -6.70 11.09 18.69
C THR A 323 -7.54 11.01 17.43
N GLY A 324 -7.38 9.92 16.70
CA GLY A 324 -8.21 9.61 15.54
C GLY A 324 -7.46 9.60 14.23
N LYS A 325 -8.20 9.72 13.15
CA LYS A 325 -7.76 9.60 11.77
C LYS A 325 -8.66 10.44 10.86
N LEU A 326 -8.80 10.13 9.58
CA LEU A 326 -9.68 10.77 8.60
C LEU A 326 -9.15 12.04 7.93
N LEU A 327 -8.12 12.67 8.44
CA LEU A 327 -7.53 13.86 7.83
C LEU A 327 -6.41 13.48 6.84
N ALA A 328 -6.09 14.38 5.92
CA ALA A 328 -5.10 14.14 4.88
C ALA A 328 -3.63 14.27 5.33
N TYR A 329 -3.39 14.58 6.60
CA TYR A 329 -2.02 14.75 7.13
C TYR A 329 -1.26 13.41 7.25
N GLU A 330 0.07 13.50 7.14
CA GLU A 330 0.97 12.31 7.12
C GLU A 330 0.70 11.30 8.25
N PRO A 331 0.45 11.70 9.53
CA PRO A 331 0.19 10.73 10.61
C PRO A 331 -1.00 9.81 10.34
N SER A 332 -2.03 10.32 9.67
CA SER A 332 -3.27 9.59 9.38
C SER A 332 -3.18 8.70 8.13
N ILE A 333 -2.42 9.13 7.11
CA ILE A 333 -2.41 8.47 5.80
C ILE A 333 -1.20 7.57 5.58
N ARG A 334 -0.10 7.72 6.32
CA ARG A 334 1.13 6.97 6.12
C ARG A 334 1.08 5.61 6.80
N LEU A 335 1.40 4.53 6.05
CA LEU A 335 1.27 3.15 6.49
C LEU A 335 2.61 2.43 6.53
N PRO A 336 2.83 1.51 7.50
CA PRO A 336 3.86 0.50 7.36
C PRO A 336 3.52 -0.41 6.17
N LEU A 337 4.53 -0.83 5.41
CA LEU A 337 4.37 -1.86 4.39
C LEU A 337 5.67 -2.66 4.27
N TYR A 338 5.56 -3.95 4.55
CA TYR A 338 6.60 -4.94 4.40
C TYR A 338 6.13 -6.07 3.50
N MET A 339 7.01 -6.62 2.70
CA MET A 339 6.73 -7.78 1.84
C MET A 339 7.88 -8.78 1.96
N ARG A 340 7.56 -10.08 1.99
CA ARG A 340 8.52 -11.17 1.95
C ARG A 340 7.95 -12.34 1.16
N GLY A 341 8.80 -13.10 0.47
CA GLY A 341 8.41 -14.32 -0.25
C GLY A 341 8.96 -14.38 -1.67
N PRO A 342 8.38 -15.23 -2.52
CA PRO A 342 8.82 -15.38 -3.90
C PRO A 342 8.83 -14.04 -4.65
N GLY A 343 9.92 -13.77 -5.37
CA GLY A 343 10.11 -12.52 -6.13
C GLY A 343 10.44 -11.28 -5.29
N VAL A 344 10.60 -11.40 -3.97
CA VAL A 344 10.91 -10.28 -3.07
C VAL A 344 12.38 -10.35 -2.61
N PRO A 345 13.25 -9.41 -3.01
CA PRO A 345 14.65 -9.40 -2.58
C PRO A 345 14.77 -9.10 -1.08
N ALA A 346 15.58 -9.89 -0.37
CA ALA A 346 15.87 -9.66 1.06
C ALA A 346 16.63 -8.34 1.28
N GLY A 347 16.30 -7.64 2.37
CA GLY A 347 16.91 -6.36 2.77
C GLY A 347 16.61 -5.20 1.79
N ALA A 348 15.63 -5.37 0.90
CA ALA A 348 15.30 -4.36 -0.09
C ALA A 348 14.56 -3.17 0.53
N VAL A 349 15.00 -1.95 0.21
CA VAL A 349 14.29 -0.72 0.61
C VAL A 349 13.77 -0.01 -0.63
N ARG A 350 12.47 0.25 -0.65
CA ARG A 350 11.79 0.97 -1.75
C ARG A 350 11.26 2.31 -1.23
N ARG A 351 11.63 3.39 -1.95
CA ARG A 351 11.30 4.77 -1.58
C ARG A 351 10.27 5.41 -2.50
N GLN A 352 9.74 4.63 -3.41
CA GLN A 352 8.68 5.08 -4.32
C GLN A 352 7.35 5.24 -3.56
N LEU A 353 6.51 6.17 -4.05
CA LEU A 353 5.18 6.38 -3.51
C LEU A 353 4.27 5.21 -3.88
N VAL A 354 3.79 4.48 -2.90
CA VAL A 354 2.84 3.38 -3.09
C VAL A 354 1.59 3.60 -2.23
N THR A 355 0.49 2.96 -2.57
CA THR A 355 -0.77 3.09 -1.86
C THR A 355 -1.41 1.72 -1.62
N ASN A 356 -2.32 1.63 -0.66
CA ASN A 356 -3.09 0.42 -0.38
C ASN A 356 -3.87 -0.11 -1.59
N ALA A 357 -4.20 0.74 -2.59
CA ALA A 357 -4.77 0.29 -3.86
C ALA A 357 -3.83 -0.59 -4.71
N ASP A 358 -2.52 -0.58 -4.42
CA ASP A 358 -1.52 -1.40 -5.12
C ASP A 358 -1.49 -2.84 -4.61
N LEU A 359 -2.09 -3.13 -3.45
CA LEU A 359 -1.99 -4.45 -2.81
C LEU A 359 -2.77 -5.52 -3.59
N ALA A 360 -4.02 -5.23 -4.00
CA ALA A 360 -4.79 -6.19 -4.81
C ALA A 360 -4.10 -6.53 -6.15
N PRO A 361 -3.64 -5.56 -6.97
CA PRO A 361 -2.89 -5.88 -8.19
C PRO A 361 -1.61 -6.68 -7.93
N THR A 362 -0.92 -6.45 -6.79
CA THR A 362 0.28 -7.22 -6.40
C THR A 362 -0.08 -8.66 -6.05
N ILE A 363 -1.15 -8.87 -5.30
CA ILE A 363 -1.65 -10.19 -4.93
C ILE A 363 -2.12 -10.96 -6.18
N LEU A 364 -2.84 -10.29 -7.09
CA LEU A 364 -3.31 -10.89 -8.33
C LEU A 364 -2.16 -11.27 -9.27
N ASP A 365 -1.11 -10.46 -9.31
CA ASP A 365 0.10 -10.72 -10.09
C ASP A 365 0.82 -11.96 -9.56
N ALA A 366 1.04 -12.06 -8.23
CA ALA A 366 1.60 -13.26 -7.59
C ALA A 366 0.76 -14.51 -7.81
N ALA A 367 -0.57 -14.37 -7.84
CA ALA A 367 -1.51 -15.46 -8.01
C ALA A 367 -1.73 -15.88 -9.46
N ASP A 368 -1.18 -15.17 -10.44
CA ASP A 368 -1.59 -15.26 -11.86
C ASP A 368 -3.13 -15.28 -11.97
N ALA A 369 -3.78 -14.32 -11.31
CA ALA A 369 -5.22 -14.20 -11.24
C ALA A 369 -5.72 -12.95 -11.97
N ARG A 370 -6.92 -13.03 -12.55
CA ARG A 370 -7.51 -11.94 -13.31
C ARG A 370 -8.53 -11.18 -12.44
N PRO A 371 -8.44 -9.84 -12.35
CA PRO A 371 -9.45 -9.05 -11.66
C PRO A 371 -10.76 -9.02 -12.45
N GLY A 372 -11.89 -9.07 -11.75
CA GLY A 372 -13.22 -8.89 -12.34
C GLY A 372 -13.62 -7.44 -12.56
N ARG A 373 -12.79 -6.48 -12.09
CA ARG A 373 -12.99 -5.03 -12.26
C ARG A 373 -11.69 -4.30 -12.55
N PRO A 374 -11.75 -3.09 -13.16
CA PRO A 374 -10.56 -2.27 -13.40
C PRO A 374 -9.79 -1.99 -12.11
N GLN A 375 -8.46 -2.06 -12.16
CA GLN A 375 -7.57 -1.81 -11.03
C GLN A 375 -6.97 -0.40 -11.13
N ASP A 376 -7.14 0.44 -10.09
CA ASP A 376 -6.56 1.79 -10.02
C ASP A 376 -5.10 1.74 -9.54
N GLY A 377 -4.79 0.77 -8.69
CA GLY A 377 -3.44 0.42 -8.29
C GLY A 377 -2.66 -0.34 -9.35
N ARG A 378 -1.41 -0.68 -9.06
CA ARG A 378 -0.52 -1.50 -9.91
C ARG A 378 0.37 -2.40 -9.06
N SER A 379 0.81 -3.52 -9.62
CA SER A 379 1.69 -4.46 -8.94
C SER A 379 2.97 -3.79 -8.45
N LEU A 380 3.36 -4.11 -7.22
CA LEU A 380 4.61 -3.66 -6.61
C LEU A 380 5.82 -4.48 -7.08
N PHE A 381 5.62 -5.60 -7.76
CA PHE A 381 6.72 -6.40 -8.31
C PHE A 381 7.57 -5.62 -9.30
N ASP A 382 6.97 -4.71 -10.09
CA ASP A 382 7.74 -3.80 -10.96
C ASP A 382 8.84 -3.03 -10.19
N LEU A 383 8.57 -2.65 -8.92
CA LEU A 383 9.53 -1.95 -8.05
C LEU A 383 10.54 -2.90 -7.40
N LEU A 384 10.16 -4.15 -7.16
CA LEU A 384 11.03 -5.16 -6.56
C LEU A 384 12.06 -5.63 -7.58
N GLU A 385 11.67 -5.79 -8.85
CA GLU A 385 12.52 -6.20 -9.96
C GLU A 385 13.51 -5.10 -10.40
N ASP A 386 13.06 -3.83 -10.44
CA ASP A 386 13.90 -2.69 -10.81
C ASP A 386 13.86 -1.59 -9.73
N PRO A 387 14.85 -1.58 -8.81
CA PRO A 387 14.98 -0.52 -7.79
C PRO A 387 15.09 0.89 -8.38
N GLY A 388 15.55 0.99 -9.62
CA GLY A 388 15.65 2.24 -10.36
C GLY A 388 14.39 2.59 -11.16
N ALA A 389 13.33 1.80 -11.07
CA ALA A 389 12.08 2.04 -11.77
C ALA A 389 11.56 3.45 -11.49
N GLN A 390 11.34 4.22 -12.56
CA GLN A 390 10.75 5.55 -12.49
C GLN A 390 9.24 5.38 -12.29
N TRP A 391 8.82 5.33 -11.03
CA TRP A 391 7.44 5.05 -10.66
C TRP A 391 6.49 6.22 -10.95
N GLY A 392 7.00 7.47 -11.02
CA GLY A 392 6.33 8.70 -11.48
C GLY A 392 4.85 8.77 -11.11
N ARG A 393 4.50 8.95 -9.81
CA ARG A 393 3.13 8.83 -9.36
C ARG A 393 2.70 10.02 -8.52
N GLU A 394 1.44 10.35 -8.65
CA GLU A 394 0.67 11.15 -7.71
C GLU A 394 -0.37 10.27 -7.07
N LEU A 395 -0.55 10.43 -5.77
CA LEU A 395 -1.53 9.70 -5.00
C LEU A 395 -2.77 10.56 -4.82
N LEU A 396 -3.94 9.98 -5.07
CA LEU A 396 -5.21 10.54 -4.63
C LEU A 396 -5.41 10.17 -3.16
N ILE A 397 -5.80 11.15 -2.34
CA ILE A 397 -6.23 10.98 -0.97
C ILE A 397 -7.68 11.44 -0.91
N GLU A 398 -8.54 10.60 -0.37
CA GLU A 398 -9.96 10.86 -0.20
C GLU A 398 -10.29 10.76 1.29
N GLY A 399 -11.28 11.52 1.75
CA GLY A 399 -11.77 11.41 3.11
C GLY A 399 -13.16 12.02 3.27
N GLY A 400 -13.90 11.52 4.23
CA GLY A 400 -15.26 11.98 4.43
C GLY A 400 -15.94 11.40 5.66
N THR A 401 -17.24 11.56 5.71
CA THR A 401 -18.14 11.12 6.77
C THR A 401 -19.19 10.17 6.22
N ASP A 402 -20.13 9.73 7.05
CA ASP A 402 -21.28 8.92 6.61
C ASP A 402 -22.18 9.65 5.61
N GLN A 403 -21.99 10.95 5.42
CA GLN A 403 -22.68 11.76 4.41
C GLN A 403 -21.93 11.84 3.07
N GLY A 404 -20.74 11.28 2.97
CA GLY A 404 -19.90 11.27 1.77
C GLY A 404 -18.55 11.95 1.94
N LEU A 405 -17.88 12.25 0.82
CA LEU A 405 -16.56 12.89 0.82
C LEU A 405 -16.63 14.32 1.38
N THR A 406 -15.68 14.68 2.23
CA THR A 406 -15.51 16.02 2.77
C THR A 406 -14.25 16.72 2.25
N PHE A 407 -13.28 15.96 1.78
CA PHE A 407 -12.09 16.48 1.12
C PHE A 407 -11.54 15.48 0.09
N THR A 408 -10.71 16.00 -0.80
CA THR A 408 -9.82 15.19 -1.64
C THR A 408 -8.46 15.88 -1.72
N GLY A 409 -7.41 15.09 -1.82
CA GLY A 409 -6.04 15.59 -1.89
C GLY A 409 -5.22 14.87 -2.96
N LEU A 410 -4.21 15.59 -3.44
CA LEU A 410 -3.15 15.07 -4.30
C LEU A 410 -1.84 15.15 -3.53
N ARG A 411 -1.12 14.01 -3.43
CA ARG A 411 0.20 13.93 -2.82
C ARG A 411 1.21 13.40 -3.83
N ASN A 412 2.30 14.14 -4.07
CA ASN A 412 3.47 13.66 -4.79
C ASN A 412 4.72 13.65 -3.88
N TYR A 413 5.94 13.54 -4.41
CA TYR A 413 7.15 13.46 -3.58
C TYR A 413 7.41 14.69 -2.72
N ARG A 414 7.05 15.87 -3.23
CA ARG A 414 7.33 17.15 -2.58
C ARG A 414 6.08 17.86 -2.12
N TRP A 415 5.00 17.83 -2.89
CA TRP A 415 3.82 18.64 -2.65
C TRP A 415 2.64 17.81 -2.20
N LYS A 416 1.86 18.36 -1.28
CA LYS A 416 0.52 17.91 -0.92
C LYS A 416 -0.45 19.07 -1.12
N TYR A 417 -1.51 18.81 -1.89
CA TYR A 417 -2.57 19.78 -2.18
C TYR A 417 -3.91 19.16 -1.82
N ILE A 418 -4.70 19.87 -1.03
CA ILE A 418 -5.98 19.37 -0.51
C ILE A 418 -7.06 20.39 -0.83
N GLU A 419 -8.22 19.92 -1.30
CA GLU A 419 -9.44 20.72 -1.45
C GLU A 419 -10.54 20.14 -0.59
N HIS A 420 -11.15 20.96 0.23
CA HIS A 420 -12.27 20.66 1.09
C HIS A 420 -13.60 21.02 0.39
N THR A 421 -14.67 20.26 0.71
CA THR A 421 -16.02 20.59 0.19
C THR A 421 -16.56 21.92 0.74
N SER A 422 -15.98 22.43 1.83
CA SER A 422 -16.22 23.78 2.36
C SER A 422 -15.66 24.91 1.47
N GLY A 423 -14.83 24.57 0.47
CA GLY A 423 -14.13 25.53 -0.39
C GLY A 423 -12.73 25.90 0.12
N GLU A 424 -12.32 25.43 1.29
CA GLU A 424 -10.98 25.64 1.83
C GLU A 424 -9.95 24.81 1.08
N VAL A 425 -8.72 25.30 1.04
CA VAL A 425 -7.60 24.69 0.31
C VAL A 425 -6.36 24.69 1.18
N GLU A 426 -5.58 23.60 1.11
CA GLU A 426 -4.27 23.50 1.74
C GLU A 426 -3.19 23.16 0.71
N LEU A 427 -1.96 23.66 0.92
CA LEU A 427 -0.79 23.36 0.08
C LEU A 427 0.46 23.27 0.94
N TYR A 428 1.15 22.12 0.93
CA TYR A 428 2.35 21.87 1.74
C TYR A 428 3.55 21.48 0.87
N ASP A 429 4.74 22.02 1.19
CA ASP A 429 6.03 21.58 0.63
C ASP A 429 6.67 20.54 1.56
N LEU A 430 6.34 19.27 1.38
CA LEU A 430 6.77 18.17 2.24
C LEU A 430 8.29 17.89 2.22
N GLU A 431 9.06 18.54 1.33
CA GLU A 431 10.52 18.49 1.34
C GLU A 431 11.10 19.45 2.38
N ARG A 432 10.45 20.60 2.59
CA ARG A 432 10.88 21.65 3.53
C ARG A 432 10.11 21.62 4.82
N ASP A 433 8.88 21.17 4.77
CA ASP A 433 7.92 21.11 5.87
C ASP A 433 7.25 19.72 5.89
N PRO A 434 7.96 18.68 6.32
CA PRO A 434 7.43 17.31 6.39
C PRO A 434 6.34 17.14 7.45
N ASP A 435 6.25 18.08 8.42
CA ASP A 435 5.28 18.09 9.51
C ASP A 435 4.03 18.93 9.19
N GLU A 436 3.94 19.51 7.97
CA GLU A 436 2.77 20.23 7.46
C GLU A 436 2.35 21.43 8.33
N LEU A 437 3.35 22.16 8.86
CA LEU A 437 3.14 23.29 9.77
C LEU A 437 2.61 24.54 9.05
N VAL A 438 3.06 24.78 7.81
CA VAL A 438 2.74 26.02 7.08
C VAL A 438 2.05 25.71 5.77
N SER A 439 0.75 26.02 5.68
CA SER A 439 0.02 25.92 4.44
C SER A 439 0.32 27.10 3.51
N LEU A 440 0.93 26.81 2.38
CA LEU A 440 1.33 27.79 1.37
C LEU A 440 0.20 28.12 0.38
N HIS A 441 -1.04 27.77 0.70
CA HIS A 441 -2.19 27.96 -0.20
C HIS A 441 -2.46 29.42 -0.58
N ALA A 442 -2.11 30.36 0.30
CA ALA A 442 -2.31 31.81 0.08
C ALA A 442 -1.13 32.49 -0.61
N ASP A 443 0.02 31.83 -0.81
CA ASP A 443 1.20 32.43 -1.42
C ASP A 443 0.96 32.73 -2.92
N PRO A 444 0.99 34.00 -3.34
CA PRO A 444 0.78 34.40 -4.72
C PRO A 444 1.88 33.89 -5.66
N ALA A 445 3.12 33.67 -5.18
CA ALA A 445 4.21 33.11 -5.95
C ALA A 445 3.95 31.65 -6.36
N LEU A 446 3.10 30.94 -5.64
CA LEU A 446 2.72 29.55 -5.90
C LEU A 446 1.35 29.40 -6.61
N ALA A 447 0.76 30.49 -7.10
CA ALA A 447 -0.56 30.47 -7.74
C ALA A 447 -0.61 29.55 -8.97
N GLU A 448 0.43 29.56 -9.82
CA GLU A 448 0.51 28.66 -10.98
C GLU A 448 0.64 27.20 -10.55
N LEU A 449 1.49 26.89 -9.57
CA LEU A 449 1.63 25.55 -9.02
C LEU A 449 0.30 25.03 -8.47
N ARG A 450 -0.36 25.85 -7.65
CA ARG A 450 -1.68 25.52 -7.05
C ARG A 450 -2.72 25.23 -8.14
N GLY A 451 -2.82 26.07 -9.18
CA GLY A 451 -3.73 25.87 -10.30
C GLY A 451 -3.44 24.58 -11.09
N ASN A 452 -2.16 24.25 -11.27
CA ASN A 452 -1.75 22.99 -11.89
C ASN A 452 -2.14 21.78 -11.02
N MET A 453 -1.93 21.84 -9.71
CA MET A 453 -2.30 20.76 -8.79
C MET A 453 -3.81 20.59 -8.71
N ALA A 454 -4.59 21.67 -8.69
CA ALA A 454 -6.05 21.64 -8.73
C ALA A 454 -6.57 20.92 -10.00
N THR A 455 -6.02 21.26 -11.17
CA THR A 455 -6.37 20.62 -12.45
C THR A 455 -6.09 19.12 -12.42
N ARG A 456 -4.99 18.71 -11.82
CA ARG A 456 -4.58 17.31 -11.71
C ARG A 456 -5.40 16.55 -10.69
N LEU A 457 -5.72 17.19 -9.57
CA LEU A 457 -6.63 16.62 -8.56
C LEU A 457 -8.02 16.39 -9.16
N ALA A 458 -8.54 17.33 -9.94
CA ALA A 458 -9.82 17.18 -10.64
C ALA A 458 -9.80 15.97 -11.60
N ALA A 459 -8.69 15.74 -12.30
CA ALA A 459 -8.52 14.55 -13.15
C ALA A 459 -8.44 13.25 -12.33
N LEU A 460 -7.82 13.26 -11.14
CA LEU A 460 -7.74 12.10 -10.25
C LEU A 460 -9.09 11.76 -9.62
N ARG A 461 -9.92 12.75 -9.28
CA ARG A 461 -11.29 12.53 -8.77
C ARG A 461 -12.19 11.74 -9.71
N ALA A 462 -11.95 11.85 -11.01
CA ALA A 462 -12.73 11.17 -12.04
C ALA A 462 -11.99 10.00 -12.69
N CYS A 463 -10.85 9.60 -12.13
CA CYS A 463 -10.03 8.59 -12.74
C CYS A 463 -10.59 7.18 -12.57
N VAL A 464 -10.30 6.30 -13.53
CA VAL A 464 -10.57 4.87 -13.46
C VAL A 464 -9.35 4.12 -13.99
N ALA A 465 -8.95 3.04 -13.35
CA ALA A 465 -7.91 2.13 -13.79
C ALA A 465 -6.57 2.86 -14.08
N ARG A 466 -6.06 2.73 -15.30
CA ARG A 466 -4.79 3.37 -15.69
C ARG A 466 -4.81 4.90 -15.59
N GLY A 467 -5.98 5.52 -15.65
CA GLY A 467 -6.16 6.97 -15.44
C GLY A 467 -5.77 7.41 -14.03
N CYS A 468 -5.96 6.55 -13.03
CA CYS A 468 -5.60 6.82 -11.63
C CYS A 468 -4.08 6.72 -11.35
N ARG A 469 -3.33 6.25 -12.31
CA ARG A 469 -1.86 6.17 -12.26
C ARG A 469 -1.27 7.42 -12.89
N ALA A 470 -1.66 8.60 -12.37
CA ALA A 470 -1.33 9.89 -12.97
C ALA A 470 0.16 9.97 -13.32
N ARG A 471 0.42 10.17 -14.60
CA ARG A 471 1.75 10.47 -15.14
C ARG A 471 1.72 11.93 -15.59
N PRO A 472 2.81 12.67 -15.45
CA PRO A 472 2.94 13.95 -16.11
C PRO A 472 2.61 13.82 -17.60
N LEU A 473 1.84 14.79 -18.12
CA LEU A 473 1.49 14.84 -19.54
C LEU A 473 2.70 15.26 -20.37
N LEU A 474 3.69 14.38 -20.42
CA LEU A 474 4.92 14.53 -21.16
C LEU A 474 5.04 13.47 -22.25
N ARG A 475 5.57 13.85 -23.37
CA ARG A 475 5.91 12.93 -24.46
C ARG A 475 7.31 13.20 -24.97
N LEU A 476 7.98 12.15 -25.39
CA LEU A 476 9.28 12.22 -26.03
C LEU A 476 9.07 12.18 -27.55
N ASP A 477 9.41 13.29 -28.20
CA ASP A 477 9.45 13.37 -29.67
C ASP A 477 10.89 13.19 -30.15
N ALA A 478 11.09 12.30 -31.08
CA ALA A 478 12.36 12.15 -31.76
C ALA A 478 12.18 12.45 -33.28
N ALA A 479 12.50 13.65 -33.64
CA ALA A 479 12.47 14.06 -35.06
C ALA A 479 13.73 13.59 -35.78
N ARG A 480 13.55 13.03 -36.97
CA ARG A 480 14.64 12.62 -37.88
C ARG A 480 14.89 13.74 -38.92
N ARG A 481 16.10 14.27 -38.95
CA ARG A 481 16.55 15.16 -40.01
C ARG A 481 17.89 14.65 -40.53
N GLN A 482 17.98 14.28 -41.81
CA GLN A 482 19.23 13.83 -42.46
C GLN A 482 20.02 12.83 -41.61
N CYS A 483 19.37 11.78 -41.13
CA CYS A 483 19.95 10.76 -40.23
C CYS A 483 20.50 11.28 -38.89
N ARG A 484 20.18 12.50 -38.49
CA ARG A 484 20.41 13.05 -37.16
C ARG A 484 19.10 13.03 -36.38
N PHE A 485 19.13 12.41 -35.21
CA PHE A 485 17.97 12.40 -34.34
C PHE A 485 18.07 13.57 -33.36
N VAL A 486 16.98 14.31 -33.24
CA VAL A 486 16.82 15.37 -32.24
C VAL A 486 15.70 14.95 -31.34
N ALA A 487 16.01 14.62 -30.06
CA ALA A 487 15.04 14.31 -29.06
C ALA A 487 14.54 15.58 -28.36
N ALA A 488 13.25 15.67 -28.14
CA ALA A 488 12.64 16.77 -27.39
C ALA A 488 11.56 16.24 -26.45
N VAL A 489 11.48 16.79 -25.24
CA VAL A 489 10.36 16.54 -24.33
C VAL A 489 9.31 17.64 -24.52
N ARG A 490 8.06 17.24 -24.73
CA ARG A 490 6.91 18.10 -24.95
C ARG A 490 5.71 17.62 -24.15
N GLY A 491 4.68 18.42 -24.01
CA GLY A 491 3.41 18.11 -23.34
C GLY A 491 2.96 19.22 -22.41
N ALA A 492 1.82 19.06 -21.79
CA ALA A 492 1.25 20.08 -20.91
C ALA A 492 2.17 20.43 -19.73
N ASP A 493 2.88 19.45 -19.19
CA ASP A 493 3.79 19.63 -18.06
C ASP A 493 5.24 20.00 -18.46
N ALA A 494 5.50 20.28 -19.75
CA ALA A 494 6.87 20.57 -20.22
C ALA A 494 7.48 21.83 -19.58
N ARG A 495 6.65 22.78 -19.13
CA ARG A 495 7.10 24.00 -18.43
C ARG A 495 7.67 23.73 -17.03
N GLN A 496 7.29 22.61 -16.43
CA GLN A 496 7.72 22.17 -15.10
C GLN A 496 9.02 21.36 -15.14
N VAL A 497 9.60 21.13 -16.30
CA VAL A 497 10.79 20.32 -16.46
C VAL A 497 12.03 21.11 -16.02
N GLU A 498 12.77 20.59 -15.05
CA GLU A 498 14.07 21.13 -14.63
C GLU A 498 15.23 20.53 -15.43
N ARG A 499 15.14 19.23 -15.73
CA ARG A 499 16.23 18.50 -16.36
C ARG A 499 15.74 17.32 -17.16
N VAL A 500 16.38 17.05 -18.29
CA VAL A 500 16.18 15.84 -19.10
C VAL A 500 17.51 15.17 -19.38
N ASP A 501 17.63 13.89 -19.03
CA ASP A 501 18.72 13.02 -19.47
C ASP A 501 18.21 12.10 -20.58
N PHE A 502 18.78 12.23 -21.77
CA PHE A 502 18.48 11.37 -22.91
C PHE A 502 19.43 10.18 -22.93
N LEU A 503 18.88 8.96 -22.95
CA LEU A 503 19.62 7.71 -22.91
C LEU A 503 19.24 6.83 -24.09
N ILE A 504 20.17 6.02 -24.57
CA ILE A 504 19.96 5.07 -25.66
C ILE A 504 20.27 3.67 -25.16
N ARG A 505 19.36 2.73 -25.45
CA ARG A 505 19.56 1.29 -25.25
C ARG A 505 19.74 0.61 -26.60
N ARG A 506 20.85 -0.12 -26.76
CA ARG A 506 21.10 -0.99 -27.90
C ARG A 506 20.49 -2.38 -27.65
N ARG A 507 20.01 -3.06 -28.67
CA ARG A 507 19.71 -4.49 -28.59
C ARG A 507 21.01 -5.28 -28.47
N PRO A 508 21.13 -6.28 -27.58
CA PRO A 508 22.27 -7.20 -27.57
C PRO A 508 22.38 -7.91 -28.92
N ARG A 509 23.60 -8.31 -29.31
CA ARG A 509 23.81 -9.22 -30.45
C ARG A 509 23.19 -10.57 -30.15
N LEU A 510 22.55 -11.19 -31.15
CA LEU A 510 22.10 -12.58 -31.07
C LEU A 510 23.29 -13.48 -30.66
N GLY A 511 23.11 -14.30 -29.60
CA GLY A 511 24.12 -15.26 -29.14
C GLY A 511 24.86 -14.88 -27.84
N VAL A 512 24.57 -13.73 -27.23
CA VAL A 512 25.11 -13.37 -25.90
C VAL A 512 23.96 -13.40 -24.91
N ALA A 513 24.14 -14.12 -23.78
CA ALA A 513 23.19 -14.12 -22.68
C ALA A 513 22.72 -12.70 -22.34
N PRO A 514 21.48 -12.49 -21.91
CA PRO A 514 20.94 -11.16 -21.60
C PRO A 514 21.62 -10.59 -20.37
N GLN A 515 22.87 -10.17 -20.53
CA GLN A 515 23.49 -9.25 -19.59
C GLN A 515 22.69 -7.96 -19.62
N ILE A 516 22.41 -7.43 -18.46
CA ILE A 516 21.65 -6.20 -18.20
C ILE A 516 22.03 -5.15 -19.25
N ALA A 517 21.15 -4.91 -20.22
CA ALA A 517 21.42 -3.99 -21.32
C ALA A 517 21.45 -2.57 -20.76
N SER A 518 22.66 -2.06 -20.51
CA SER A 518 22.89 -0.74 -19.92
C SER A 518 22.45 0.36 -20.87
N PHE A 519 21.69 1.33 -20.36
CA PHE A 519 21.46 2.58 -21.05
C PHE A 519 22.72 3.44 -21.01
N ARG A 520 23.15 3.95 -22.17
CA ARG A 520 24.20 4.96 -22.22
C ARG A 520 23.59 6.35 -22.33
N ARG A 521 24.06 7.28 -21.52
CA ARG A 521 23.66 8.69 -21.60
C ARG A 521 24.14 9.27 -22.92
N SER A 522 23.22 9.83 -23.71
CA SER A 522 23.49 10.44 -24.99
C SER A 522 23.59 11.96 -24.91
N ALA A 523 22.74 12.59 -24.08
CA ALA A 523 22.72 14.03 -23.87
C ALA A 523 22.01 14.34 -22.54
N ALA A 524 22.25 15.53 -21.98
CA ALA A 524 21.49 16.12 -20.90
C ALA A 524 21.10 17.55 -21.23
N ASP A 525 19.95 17.98 -20.77
CA ASP A 525 19.44 19.32 -20.96
C ASP A 525 18.80 19.83 -19.67
N ALA A 526 19.27 20.99 -19.20
CA ALA A 526 18.71 21.69 -18.05
C ALA A 526 18.11 23.05 -18.45
N THR A 527 17.97 23.31 -19.76
CA THR A 527 17.49 24.59 -20.29
C THR A 527 16.35 24.32 -21.28
N ALA A 528 15.23 24.96 -21.08
CA ALA A 528 14.12 24.92 -22.04
C ALA A 528 14.45 25.66 -23.36
N PRO A 529 13.93 25.22 -24.49
CA PRO A 529 13.09 24.06 -24.74
C PRO A 529 13.93 22.75 -24.81
N PHE A 530 13.75 21.84 -23.86
CA PHE A 530 14.51 20.60 -23.69
C PHE A 530 14.61 19.79 -24.98
N ARG A 531 15.60 20.12 -25.81
CA ARG A 531 15.80 19.60 -27.16
C ARG A 531 17.26 19.44 -27.46
N LYS A 532 17.74 18.21 -27.64
CA LYS A 532 19.16 17.92 -27.91
C LYS A 532 19.34 16.93 -29.06
N PRO A 533 20.41 17.09 -29.86
CA PRO A 533 20.85 16.05 -30.78
C PRO A 533 21.21 14.78 -30.02
N VAL A 534 20.70 13.65 -30.50
CA VAL A 534 20.95 12.34 -29.91
C VAL A 534 22.02 11.62 -30.70
N ARG A 535 23.14 11.28 -30.08
CA ARG A 535 24.22 10.51 -30.69
C ARG A 535 23.91 9.02 -30.62
N LEU A 536 23.73 8.39 -31.79
CA LEU A 536 23.45 6.96 -31.92
C LEU A 536 24.71 6.07 -31.83
N GLY A 537 25.81 6.57 -31.28
CA GLY A 537 27.10 5.87 -31.24
C GLY A 537 26.97 4.35 -31.03
N GLY A 538 27.29 3.54 -32.06
CA GLY A 538 27.22 2.07 -32.10
C GLY A 538 25.85 1.46 -32.28
N VAL A 539 24.82 2.21 -32.64
CA VAL A 539 23.59 1.67 -33.25
C VAL A 539 23.88 1.45 -34.74
N LEU A 540 23.77 0.19 -35.21
CA LEU A 540 23.99 -0.11 -36.61
C LEU A 540 22.91 0.50 -37.51
N PRO A 541 23.21 0.87 -38.75
CA PRO A 541 22.21 1.33 -39.71
C PRO A 541 21.04 0.36 -39.83
N GLY A 542 19.82 0.87 -40.01
CA GLY A 542 18.62 0.09 -40.14
C GLY A 542 18.11 -0.62 -38.86
N ARG A 543 18.88 -0.63 -37.79
CA ARG A 543 18.49 -1.32 -36.54
C ARG A 543 17.56 -0.49 -35.64
N ARG A 544 16.67 -1.17 -34.93
CA ARG A 544 15.80 -0.54 -33.91
C ARG A 544 16.60 -0.26 -32.65
N PHE A 545 16.34 0.89 -32.05
CA PHE A 545 16.87 1.28 -30.74
C PHE A 545 15.76 1.84 -29.87
N LEU A 546 15.99 1.85 -28.56
CA LEU A 546 15.11 2.48 -27.58
C LEU A 546 15.76 3.79 -27.13
N LEU A 547 15.04 4.89 -27.35
CA LEU A 547 15.37 6.19 -26.80
C LEU A 547 14.57 6.37 -25.51
N ARG A 548 15.27 6.74 -24.45
CA ARG A 548 14.69 7.02 -23.14
C ARG A 548 15.01 8.45 -22.73
N ALA A 549 14.00 9.19 -22.29
CA ALA A 549 14.18 10.45 -21.58
C ALA A 549 13.90 10.23 -20.09
N LYS A 550 14.86 10.52 -19.21
CA LYS A 550 14.65 10.68 -17.78
C LYS A 550 14.43 12.16 -17.51
N VAL A 551 13.23 12.53 -17.10
CA VAL A 551 12.79 13.92 -16.90
C VAL A 551 12.66 14.17 -15.41
N ARG A 552 13.29 15.23 -14.91
CA ARG A 552 13.08 15.76 -13.56
C ARG A 552 12.22 17.01 -13.66
N LEU A 553 11.20 17.10 -12.83
CA LEU A 553 10.29 18.24 -12.72
C LEU A 553 10.62 19.09 -11.50
N GLY A 554 10.25 20.36 -11.53
CA GLY A 554 10.46 21.31 -10.45
C GLY A 554 9.69 20.99 -9.17
N ASP A 555 8.69 20.14 -9.27
CA ASP A 555 7.93 19.60 -8.12
C ASP A 555 8.55 18.31 -7.52
N GLY A 556 9.80 17.99 -7.90
CA GLY A 556 10.54 16.82 -7.41
C GLY A 556 10.19 15.49 -8.08
N ARG A 557 9.17 15.44 -8.96
CA ARG A 557 8.82 14.23 -9.70
C ARG A 557 9.90 13.87 -10.71
N SER A 558 10.07 12.57 -10.93
CA SER A 558 10.87 12.04 -12.03
C SER A 558 10.02 11.15 -12.93
N VAL A 559 10.15 11.34 -14.24
CA VAL A 559 9.40 10.61 -15.27
C VAL A 559 10.34 9.98 -16.25
N THR A 560 10.05 8.74 -16.63
CA THR A 560 10.74 8.07 -17.72
C THR A 560 9.80 7.93 -18.91
N ILE A 561 10.25 8.37 -20.07
CA ILE A 561 9.51 8.30 -21.32
C ILE A 561 10.35 7.51 -22.32
N ASP A 562 9.77 6.47 -22.88
CA ASP A 562 10.43 5.58 -23.83
C ASP A 562 9.84 5.74 -25.23
N GLU A 563 10.69 5.78 -26.23
CA GLU A 563 10.30 5.79 -27.62
C GLU A 563 11.17 4.85 -28.47
N ARG A 564 10.52 3.97 -29.23
CA ARG A 564 11.21 3.04 -30.14
C ARG A 564 11.39 3.70 -31.51
N ARG A 565 12.62 3.68 -32.03
CA ARG A 565 12.99 4.23 -33.33
C ARG A 565 13.86 3.25 -34.10
N ARG A 566 13.95 3.46 -35.43
CA ARG A 566 14.87 2.76 -36.32
C ARG A 566 15.99 3.73 -36.76
N ALA A 567 17.23 3.28 -36.65
CA ALA A 567 18.34 4.03 -37.18
C ALA A 567 18.26 4.09 -38.74
N CYS A 568 18.84 5.13 -39.32
CA CYS A 568 18.88 5.25 -40.79
C CYS A 568 19.64 4.06 -41.39
N ASP A 569 19.24 3.67 -42.58
CA ASP A 569 20.07 2.84 -43.43
C ASP A 569 21.28 3.68 -43.90
N ALA A 570 22.45 3.07 -44.07
CA ALA A 570 23.70 3.73 -44.39
C ALA A 570 23.65 4.40 -45.78
#